data_d28822a3c7c593d09aee82f285c792e5
#
_entry.id   d28822a3c7c593d09aee82f285c792e5
#
_cell.length_a   1.000
_cell.length_b   1.000
_cell.length_c   1.000
_cell.angle_alpha   90.00
_cell.angle_beta   90.00
_cell.angle_gamma   90.00
#
_symmetry.space_group_name_H-M   'P 1'
#
loop_
_entity.id
_entity.type
_entity.pdbx_description
1 polymer ?
#
loop_
_entity_poly.entity_id
_entity_poly.type
_entity_poly.pdbx_seq_one_letter_code
_entity_poly.pdbx_strand_id
1 'polypeptide(L)'
;MKLAFSKMHGLGNDFVIINNLELRHAFSADEISYLADRKFGIGCDQLLLIDPASDGVSDFFYRIYNSDGSIAGQCGNGARCFIRYVLERGLTDKTVIQLQTLGR
;
A
#
# COMPACT_ATOMS: atom_id res chain seq x y z
N MET A 1 -3.81 -20.35 1.46
CA MET A 1 -2.89 -19.23 1.68
C MET A 1 -3.56 -18.15 2.51
N LYS A 2 -2.85 -17.61 3.47
CA LYS A 2 -3.38 -16.52 4.30
C LYS A 2 -2.74 -15.20 3.87
N LEU A 3 -3.56 -14.17 3.76
CA LEU A 3 -3.10 -12.83 3.45
C LEU A 3 -3.53 -11.89 4.57
N ALA A 4 -2.57 -11.30 5.25
CA ALA A 4 -2.87 -10.30 6.26
C ALA A 4 -2.96 -8.93 5.60
N PHE A 5 -4.00 -8.19 5.93
CA PHE A 5 -4.19 -6.85 5.38
C PHE A 5 -4.87 -5.96 6.41
N SER A 6 -4.79 -4.66 6.18
CA SER A 6 -5.54 -3.67 6.95
C SER A 6 -6.39 -2.85 6.00
N LYS A 7 -7.57 -2.47 6.43
CA LYS A 7 -8.43 -1.61 5.65
C LYS A 7 -8.54 -0.25 6.33
N MET A 8 -8.32 0.81 5.56
CA MET A 8 -8.31 2.17 6.08
C MET A 8 -9.10 3.09 5.17
N HIS A 9 -9.53 4.21 5.71
CA HIS A 9 -10.28 5.22 4.98
C HIS A 9 -9.60 6.56 5.08
N GLY A 10 -9.60 7.32 3.97
CA GLY A 10 -9.08 8.68 3.95
C GLY A 10 -9.90 9.52 2.99
N LEU A 11 -10.58 10.54 3.48
CA LEU A 11 -11.29 11.57 2.70
C LEU A 11 -12.08 11.02 1.51
N GLY A 12 -12.90 10.01 1.75
CA GLY A 12 -13.81 9.47 0.74
C GLY A 12 -13.28 8.27 -0.01
N ASN A 13 -12.00 7.92 0.16
CA ASN A 13 -11.42 6.71 -0.45
C ASN A 13 -11.20 5.67 0.62
N ASP A 14 -11.32 4.39 0.24
CA ASP A 14 -10.88 3.31 1.11
C ASP A 14 -9.68 2.60 0.50
N PHE A 15 -8.83 2.08 1.37
CA PHE A 15 -7.57 1.47 1.01
C PHE A 15 -7.42 0.13 1.69
N VAL A 16 -6.88 -0.84 0.96
CA VAL A 16 -6.35 -2.07 1.54
C VAL A 16 -4.84 -1.90 1.60
N ILE A 17 -4.26 -2.09 2.78
CA ILE A 17 -2.82 -1.96 2.98
C ILE A 17 -2.24 -3.32 3.29
N ILE A 18 -1.23 -3.72 2.51
CA ILE A 18 -0.53 -4.98 2.68
C ILE A 18 0.91 -4.68 3.05
N ASN A 19 1.31 -5.15 4.24
CA ASN A 19 2.70 -5.05 4.69
C ASN A 19 3.50 -6.16 4.04
N ASN A 20 4.36 -5.80 3.10
CA ASN A 20 5.18 -6.75 2.35
C ASN A 20 6.67 -6.53 2.64
N LEU A 21 7.00 -6.08 3.86
CA LEU A 21 8.39 -5.79 4.22
C LEU A 21 9.28 -7.02 4.20
N GLU A 22 8.70 -8.22 4.30
CA GLU A 22 9.43 -9.46 4.18
C GLU A 22 9.43 -10.02 2.75
N LEU A 23 8.88 -9.28 1.80
CA LEU A 23 8.83 -9.64 0.38
C LEU A 23 8.22 -11.02 0.11
N ARG A 24 7.19 -11.37 0.89
CA ARG A 24 6.50 -12.66 0.75
C ARG A 24 5.51 -12.70 -0.39
N HIS A 25 5.12 -11.53 -0.90
CA HIS A 25 4.06 -11.43 -1.91
C HIS A 25 4.57 -10.71 -3.15
N ALA A 26 4.22 -11.24 -4.30
CA ALA A 26 4.42 -10.60 -5.58
C ALA A 26 3.11 -10.75 -6.35
N PHE A 27 2.39 -9.65 -6.52
CA PHE A 27 1.06 -9.68 -7.12
C PHE A 27 1.10 -9.24 -8.57
N SER A 28 0.39 -9.98 -9.43
CA SER A 28 0.11 -9.53 -10.78
C SER A 28 -1.01 -8.49 -10.76
N ALA A 29 -1.17 -7.76 -11.87
CA ALA A 29 -2.27 -6.80 -12.01
C ALA A 29 -3.63 -7.50 -11.82
N ASP A 30 -3.79 -8.69 -12.36
CA ASP A 30 -5.03 -9.45 -12.22
C ASP A 30 -5.30 -9.84 -10.77
N GLU A 31 -4.27 -10.23 -10.04
CA GLU A 31 -4.42 -10.56 -8.62
C GLU A 31 -4.81 -9.34 -7.80
N ILE A 32 -4.23 -8.19 -8.10
CA ILE A 32 -4.58 -6.94 -7.42
C ILE A 32 -6.02 -6.56 -7.73
N SER A 33 -6.42 -6.66 -8.99
CA SER A 33 -7.80 -6.38 -9.39
C SER A 33 -8.78 -7.30 -8.67
N TYR A 34 -8.43 -8.57 -8.51
CA TYR A 34 -9.27 -9.53 -7.78
C TYR A 34 -9.39 -9.14 -6.30
N LEU A 35 -8.28 -8.79 -5.66
CA LEU A 35 -8.30 -8.37 -4.25
C LEU A 35 -9.12 -7.10 -4.04
N ALA A 36 -9.06 -6.18 -4.99
CA ALA A 36 -9.78 -4.92 -4.91
C ALA A 36 -11.26 -5.03 -5.26
N ASP A 37 -11.69 -6.15 -5.82
CA ASP A 37 -13.07 -6.36 -6.24
C ASP A 37 -13.97 -6.43 -5.01
N ARG A 38 -15.03 -5.59 -4.99
CA ARG A 38 -15.89 -5.50 -3.82
C ARG A 38 -16.83 -6.69 -3.68
N LYS A 39 -16.99 -7.45 -4.75
CA LYS A 39 -17.88 -8.61 -4.75
C LYS A 39 -17.15 -9.91 -4.42
N PHE A 40 -15.98 -10.10 -5.03
CA PHE A 40 -15.25 -11.37 -4.91
C PHE A 40 -13.98 -11.28 -4.09
N GLY A 41 -13.46 -10.07 -3.87
CA GLY A 41 -12.26 -9.85 -3.08
C GLY A 41 -12.56 -9.11 -1.79
N ILE A 42 -11.55 -8.41 -1.29
CA ILE A 42 -11.68 -7.59 -0.08
C ILE A 42 -12.50 -6.33 -0.38
N GLY A 43 -12.26 -5.74 -1.53
CA GLY A 43 -12.92 -4.50 -1.95
C GLY A 43 -12.22 -3.26 -1.46
N CYS A 44 -11.80 -2.41 -2.40
CA CYS A 44 -11.20 -1.12 -2.06
C CYS A 44 -11.13 -0.24 -3.31
N ASP A 45 -10.97 1.07 -3.08
CA ASP A 45 -10.70 2.00 -4.17
C ASP A 45 -9.26 1.82 -4.65
N GLN A 46 -8.33 1.67 -3.71
CA GLN A 46 -6.92 1.50 -4.04
C GLN A 46 -6.26 0.55 -3.05
N LEU A 47 -5.20 -0.12 -3.52
CA LEU A 47 -4.42 -1.05 -2.71
C LEU A 47 -3.01 -0.49 -2.55
N LEU A 48 -2.55 -0.43 -1.30
CA LEU A 48 -1.22 0.05 -0.95
C LEU A 48 -0.36 -1.15 -0.56
N LEU A 49 0.81 -1.26 -1.20
CA LEU A 49 1.75 -2.32 -0.89
C LEU A 49 3.01 -1.68 -0.32
N ILE A 50 3.43 -2.14 0.84
CA ILE A 50 4.60 -1.60 1.53
C ILE A 50 5.73 -2.60 1.43
N ASP A 51 6.76 -2.25 0.65
CA ASP A 51 7.98 -3.05 0.51
C ASP A 51 9.15 -2.36 1.21
N PRO A 52 10.24 -3.08 1.48
CA PRO A 52 11.45 -2.42 1.93
C PRO A 52 12.02 -1.55 0.82
N ALA A 53 12.56 -0.38 1.19
CA ALA A 53 13.17 0.51 0.22
C ALA A 53 14.39 -0.15 -0.41
N SER A 54 14.60 0.12 -1.69
CA SER A 54 15.73 -0.44 -2.45
C SER A 54 16.72 0.62 -2.92
N ASP A 55 16.45 1.90 -2.64
CA ASP A 55 17.33 2.99 -3.09
C ASP A 55 18.45 3.34 -2.10
N GLY A 56 18.48 2.69 -0.93
CA GLY A 56 19.50 2.93 0.08
C GLY A 56 19.31 4.21 0.87
N VAL A 57 18.28 4.99 0.61
CA VAL A 57 18.03 6.29 1.22
C VAL A 57 16.68 6.35 1.90
N SER A 58 15.64 5.86 1.22
CA SER A 58 14.26 5.93 1.71
C SER A 58 14.00 4.92 2.82
N ASP A 59 12.98 5.17 3.62
CA ASP A 59 12.60 4.27 4.70
C ASP A 59 11.74 3.11 4.21
N PHE A 60 10.87 3.38 3.25
CA PHE A 60 9.97 2.38 2.70
C PHE A 60 9.80 2.60 1.21
N PHE A 61 9.48 1.51 0.50
CA PHE A 61 9.06 1.56 -0.89
C PHE A 61 7.54 1.34 -0.91
N TYR A 62 6.80 2.34 -1.36
CA TYR A 62 5.36 2.31 -1.28
C TYR A 62 4.78 2.35 -2.68
N ARG A 63 3.88 1.43 -2.97
CA ARG A 63 3.25 1.31 -4.27
C ARG A 63 1.75 1.36 -4.11
N ILE A 64 1.08 2.14 -4.98
CA ILE A 64 -0.37 2.28 -4.99
C ILE A 64 -0.88 1.69 -6.29
N TYR A 65 -1.92 0.88 -6.16
CA TYR A 65 -2.60 0.29 -7.31
C TYR A 65 -4.06 0.69 -7.31
N ASN A 66 -4.59 0.96 -8.50
CA ASN A 66 -6.02 1.16 -8.68
C ASN A 66 -6.75 -0.18 -8.62
N SER A 67 -8.08 -0.12 -8.51
CA SER A 67 -8.90 -1.33 -8.40
C SER A 67 -8.85 -2.21 -9.66
N ASP A 68 -8.40 -1.68 -10.78
CA ASP A 68 -8.22 -2.47 -12.01
C ASP A 68 -6.83 -3.11 -12.10
N GLY A 69 -5.99 -2.95 -11.09
CA GLY A 69 -4.65 -3.50 -11.07
C GLY A 69 -3.59 -2.59 -11.67
N SER A 70 -3.97 -1.45 -12.25
CA SER A 70 -3.00 -0.51 -12.80
C SER A 70 -2.31 0.27 -11.68
N ILE A 71 -1.09 0.73 -11.95
CA ILE A 71 -0.34 1.53 -11.00
C ILE A 71 -0.96 2.92 -10.94
N ALA A 72 -1.31 3.36 -9.74
CA ALA A 72 -1.82 4.70 -9.52
C ALA A 72 -0.67 5.69 -9.46
N GLY A 73 -0.95 6.92 -9.84
CA GLY A 73 -0.04 8.02 -9.59
C GLY A 73 -0.01 8.37 -8.11
N GLN A 74 0.61 9.50 -7.79
CA GLN A 74 0.66 9.93 -6.40
C GLN A 74 -0.74 10.23 -5.88
N CYS A 75 -1.02 9.76 -4.67
CA CYS A 75 -2.30 9.97 -4.01
C CYS A 75 -2.04 10.47 -2.60
N GLY A 76 -2.39 11.73 -2.32
CA GLY A 76 -2.19 12.32 -1.02
C GLY A 76 -2.92 11.60 0.09
N ASN A 77 -4.14 11.12 -0.18
CA ASN A 77 -4.91 10.35 0.79
C ASN A 77 -4.24 9.02 1.11
N GLY A 78 -3.69 8.35 0.08
CA GLY A 78 -2.96 7.12 0.28
C GLY A 78 -1.71 7.32 1.11
N ALA A 79 -0.98 8.40 0.85
CA ALA A 79 0.21 8.70 1.62
C ALA A 79 -0.12 8.95 3.09
N ARG A 80 -1.22 9.65 3.38
CA ARG A 80 -1.67 9.86 4.76
C ARG A 80 -2.04 8.57 5.45
N CYS A 81 -2.76 7.69 4.77
CA CYS A 81 -3.10 6.38 5.31
C CYS A 81 -1.85 5.56 5.56
N PHE A 82 -0.89 5.60 4.65
CA PHE A 82 0.37 4.90 4.79
C PHE A 82 1.13 5.38 6.03
N ILE A 83 1.29 6.69 6.20
CA ILE A 83 2.01 7.25 7.35
C ILE A 83 1.32 6.83 8.65
N ARG A 84 0.00 6.95 8.72
CA ARG A 84 -0.73 6.53 9.90
C ARG A 84 -0.55 5.05 10.18
N TYR A 85 -0.57 4.22 9.14
CA TYR A 85 -0.39 2.79 9.29
C TYR A 85 0.98 2.45 9.88
N VAL A 86 2.07 3.02 9.33
CA VAL A 86 3.42 2.68 9.81
C VAL A 86 3.65 3.18 11.23
N LEU A 87 3.06 4.31 11.62
CA LEU A 87 3.19 4.82 12.97
C LEU A 87 2.38 3.98 13.96
N GLU A 88 1.15 3.64 13.62
CA GLU A 88 0.28 2.84 14.50
C GLU A 88 0.80 1.42 14.68
N ARG A 89 1.46 0.88 13.67
CA ARG A 89 2.03 -0.47 13.74
C ARG A 89 3.44 -0.49 14.30
N GLY A 90 4.00 0.67 14.63
CA GLY A 90 5.35 0.74 15.18
C GLY A 90 6.43 0.33 14.22
N LEU A 91 6.22 0.49 12.91
CA LEU A 91 7.21 0.13 11.90
C LEU A 91 8.35 1.14 11.83
N THR A 92 8.14 2.35 12.35
CA THR A 92 9.17 3.36 12.48
C THR A 92 8.81 4.29 13.63
N ASP A 93 9.82 4.89 14.25
CA ASP A 93 9.66 5.95 15.25
C ASP A 93 10.16 7.30 14.74
N LYS A 94 10.50 7.38 13.47
CA LYS A 94 11.02 8.62 12.88
C LYS A 94 9.93 9.68 12.79
N THR A 95 10.34 10.92 12.91
CA THR A 95 9.44 12.07 12.71
C THR A 95 9.41 12.53 11.25
N VAL A 96 10.42 12.14 10.47
CA VAL A 96 10.46 12.37 9.02
C VAL A 96 10.62 11.03 8.33
N ILE A 97 9.66 10.69 7.46
CA ILE A 97 9.65 9.41 6.76
C ILE A 97 9.85 9.69 5.27
N GLN A 98 10.87 9.06 4.70
CA GLN A 98 11.16 9.18 3.27
C GLN A 98 10.59 7.97 2.54
N LEU A 99 9.84 8.24 1.49
CA LEU A 99 9.17 7.20 0.72
C LEU A 99 9.77 7.12 -0.68
N GLN A 100 10.10 5.90 -1.08
CA GLN A 100 10.42 5.59 -2.46
C GLN A 100 9.12 5.22 -3.17
N THR A 101 8.89 5.80 -4.36
CA THR A 101 7.70 5.53 -5.15
C THR A 101 8.08 5.18 -6.57
N LEU A 102 7.17 4.49 -7.27
CA LEU A 102 7.38 4.16 -8.68
C LEU A 102 7.24 5.42 -9.55
N GLY A 103 8.17 5.60 -10.47
CA GLY A 103 8.09 6.62 -11.49
C GLY A 103 8.35 8.05 -11.02
N ARG A 104 8.79 8.24 -9.80
CA ARG A 104 9.02 9.58 -9.26
C ARG A 104 10.20 9.58 -8.33
#